data_6db5278d9954c5fdb435e87b62b7a1dd
#
_entry.id   6db5278d9954c5fdb435e87b62b7a1dd
#
_cell.length_a   1.000
_cell.length_b   1.000
_cell.length_c   1.000
_cell.angle_alpha   90.00
_cell.angle_beta   90.00
_cell.angle_gamma   90.00
#
_symmetry.space_group_name_H-M   'P 1'
#
loop_
_entity.id
_entity.type
_entity.pdbx_description
1 polymer ?
#
loop_
_entity_poly.entity_id
_entity_poly.type
_entity_poly.pdbx_seq_one_letter_code
_entity_poly.pdbx_strand_id
1 'polypeptide(L)' 'MAKSKLRVKVILECTECGSRNYITEKNRNNTPGRLELRKYCPKCGRHTLHKETK' A
#
# COMPACT_ATOMS: atom_id res chain seq x y z
N MET A 1 20.21 13.10 10.80
CA MET A 1 19.48 12.60 10.71
C MET A 1 19.06 12.11 9.66
N ALA A 2 18.85 11.33 9.49
CA ALA A 2 18.70 10.72 8.44
C ALA A 2 17.49 10.73 7.86
N LYS A 3 17.32 11.35 6.81
CA LYS A 3 16.25 11.35 6.19
C LYS A 3 16.26 10.23 5.42
N SER A 4 15.47 9.43 5.43
CA SER A 4 15.48 8.29 4.73
C SER A 4 15.07 8.47 3.34
N LYS A 5 15.98 8.55 2.45
CA LYS A 5 15.64 8.61 1.08
C LYS A 5 15.18 7.27 0.60
N LEU A 6 15.33 6.19 1.38
CA LEU A 6 14.89 4.87 0.99
C LEU A 6 13.40 4.66 1.24
N ARG A 7 12.80 5.54 2.00
CA ARG A 7 11.38 5.40 2.25
C ARG A 7 10.57 6.15 1.22
N VAL A 8 9.59 5.51 0.65
CA VAL A 8 8.74 6.13 -0.34
C VAL A 8 7.30 5.94 0.08
N LYS A 9 6.48 6.92 -0.20
CA LYS A 9 5.08 6.82 0.09
C LYS A 9 4.40 6.03 -0.99
N VAL A 10 3.56 5.12 -0.59
CA VAL A 10 2.80 4.31 -1.53
C VAL A 10 1.34 4.31 -1.11
N ILE A 11 0.48 4.18 -2.07
CA ILE A 11 -0.95 4.12 -1.82
C ILE A 11 -1.37 2.68 -2.07
N LEU A 12 -2.14 2.14 -1.15
CA LEU A 12 -2.65 0.78 -1.29
C LEU A 12 -4.06 0.85 -1.83
N GLU A 13 -4.27 0.22 -2.95
CA GLU A 13 -5.54 0.24 -3.63
C GLU A 13 -6.18 -1.12 -3.59
N CYS A 14 -7.44 -1.18 -3.26
CA CYS A 14 -8.18 -2.42 -3.25
C CYS A 14 -8.23 -3.00 -4.64
N THR A 15 -7.87 -4.26 -4.79
CA THR A 15 -7.83 -4.87 -6.11
C THR A 15 -9.22 -5.24 -6.61
N GLU A 16 -10.23 -5.18 -5.76
CA GLU A 16 -11.57 -5.56 -6.16
C GLU A 16 -12.44 -4.38 -6.55
N CYS A 17 -12.38 -3.30 -5.82
CA CYS A 17 -13.20 -2.14 -6.15
C CYS A 17 -12.39 -0.95 -6.60
N GLY A 18 -11.06 -1.01 -6.53
CA GLY A 18 -10.22 0.07 -6.98
C GLY A 18 -10.14 1.25 -6.03
N SER A 19 -10.56 1.06 -4.80
CA SER A 19 -10.57 2.15 -3.85
C SER A 19 -9.21 2.31 -3.20
N ARG A 20 -8.71 3.52 -3.13
CA ARG A 20 -7.42 3.78 -2.50
C ARG A 20 -7.67 4.09 -1.05
N ASN A 21 -7.65 3.04 -0.23
CA ASN A 21 -8.06 3.15 1.15
C ASN A 21 -6.94 3.46 2.12
N TYR A 22 -5.70 3.20 1.74
CA TYR A 22 -4.59 3.30 2.68
C TYR A 22 -3.39 3.97 2.04
N ILE A 23 -2.63 4.70 2.87
CA ILE A 23 -1.40 5.31 2.43
C ILE A 23 -0.35 4.87 3.43
N THR A 24 0.79 4.37 2.94
CA THR A 24 1.83 3.90 3.82
C THR A 24 3.18 4.22 3.21
N GLU A 25 4.23 3.88 3.92
CA GLU A 25 5.59 4.09 3.43
C GLU A 25 6.30 2.76 3.45
N LYS A 26 7.21 2.57 2.55
CA LYS A 26 8.00 1.35 2.53
C LYS A 26 9.45 1.70 2.30
N ASN A 27 10.32 0.80 2.71
CA ASN A 27 11.74 0.93 2.50
C ASN A 27 12.07 0.21 1.20
N ARG A 28 12.61 0.93 0.24
CA ARG A 28 12.88 0.36 -1.08
C ARG A 28 13.87 -0.79 -1.01
N ASN A 29 14.82 -0.74 -0.10
CA ASN A 29 15.77 -1.83 -0.01
C ASN A 29 15.16 -3.09 0.57
N ASN A 30 14.23 -2.93 1.49
CA ASN A 30 13.60 -4.09 2.11
C ASN A 30 12.43 -4.61 1.29
N THR A 31 11.78 -3.75 0.54
CA THR A 31 10.61 -4.14 -0.24
C THR A 31 10.77 -3.60 -1.64
N PRO A 32 11.60 -4.22 -2.46
CA PRO A 32 11.87 -3.70 -3.79
C PRO A 32 10.70 -3.84 -4.75
N GLY A 33 9.84 -4.77 -4.54
CA GLY A 33 8.70 -4.94 -5.42
C GLY A 33 7.51 -4.17 -4.94
N ARG A 34 6.36 -4.45 -5.52
CA ARG A 34 5.15 -3.80 -5.10
C ARG A 34 4.67 -4.40 -3.81
N LEU A 35 4.17 -3.56 -2.95
CA LEU A 35 3.67 -4.00 -1.67
C LEU A 35 2.24 -4.50 -1.84
N GLU A 36 1.94 -5.63 -1.24
CA GLU A 36 0.59 -6.18 -1.27
C GLU A 36 0.21 -6.60 0.12
N LEU A 37 -0.89 -6.08 0.61
CA LEU A 37 -1.36 -6.37 1.96
C LEU A 37 -2.87 -6.57 1.95
N ARG A 38 -3.34 -7.43 2.82
CA ARG A 38 -4.77 -7.61 2.98
C ARG A 38 -5.26 -6.63 4.00
N LYS A 39 -6.16 -5.78 3.61
CA LYS A 39 -6.73 -4.77 4.48
C LYS A 39 -8.22 -4.72 4.33
N TYR A 40 -8.90 -4.23 5.33
CA TYR A 40 -10.35 -4.11 5.26
C TYR A 40 -10.71 -3.00 4.28
N CYS A 41 -11.60 -3.31 3.36
CA CYS A 41 -12.07 -2.33 2.40
C CYS A 41 -13.50 -1.93 2.76
N PRO A 42 -13.73 -0.70 3.17
CA PRO A 42 -15.07 -0.30 3.55
C PRO A 42 -16.05 -0.32 2.39
N LYS A 43 -15.54 -0.13 1.16
CA LYS A 43 -16.45 -0.19 0.04
C LYS A 43 -16.85 -1.60 -0.29
N CYS A 44 -15.96 -2.57 -0.14
CA CYS A 44 -16.30 -3.96 -0.36
C CYS A 44 -16.96 -4.58 0.87
N GLY A 45 -16.78 -3.96 2.03
CA GLY A 45 -17.35 -4.48 3.26
C GLY A 45 -16.65 -5.72 3.79
N ARG A 46 -15.40 -5.93 3.39
CA ARG A 46 -14.67 -7.11 3.83
C ARG A 46 -13.19 -6.89 3.57
N HIS A 47 -12.38 -7.78 4.05
CA HIS A 47 -10.94 -7.69 3.82
C HIS A 47 -10.65 -8.15 2.40
N THR A 48 -9.90 -7.36 1.68
CA THR A 48 -9.52 -7.68 0.31
C THR A 48 -8.04 -7.38 0.14
N LEU A 49 -7.47 -7.87 -0.94
CA LEU A 49 -6.08 -7.63 -1.20
C LEU A 49 -5.91 -6.21 -1.71
N HIS A 50 -4.99 -5.49 -1.12
CA HIS A 50 -4.65 -4.14 -1.55
C HIS A 50 -3.25 -4.16 -2.09
N LYS A 51 -3.05 -3.50 -3.22
CA LYS A 51 -1.75 -3.45 -3.87
C LYS A 51 -1.25 -2.03 -3.93
N GLU A 52 0.06 -1.92 -3.92
CA GLU A 52 0.69 -0.63 -4.01
C GLU A 52 0.39 0.00 -5.37
N THR A 53 0.05 1.28 -5.36
CA THR A 53 -0.15 2.02 -6.58
C THR A 53 0.45 3.40 -6.36
N LYS A 54 0.64 4.14 -7.39
CA LYS A 54 1.25 5.46 -7.25
C LYS A 54 0.27 6.57 -7.07
#